data_400dab76a155507ca991739c72b1b912
#
_entry.id   400dab76a155507ca991739c72b1b912
#
_cell.length_a   1.000
_cell.length_b   1.000
_cell.length_c   1.000
_cell.angle_alpha   90.00
_cell.angle_beta   90.00
_cell.angle_gamma   90.00
#
_symmetry.space_group_name_H-M   'P 1'
#
loop_
_entity.id
_entity.type
_entity.pdbx_description
1 polymer ?
#
loop_
_entity_poly.entity_id
_entity_poly.type
_entity_poly.pdbx_seq_one_letter_code
_entity_poly.pdbx_strand_id
1 'polypeptide(L)'
;MNGRLKVIIFYGGFKFVLGGVNSHANALKLGIQSMGHEATLVTLDDLPFLLKYLPHLLEKIVNFIFFPVGYIYKGTITKMLFKIFFARTDADYLIFEDIYISWNSTIRSVAIMHAVWSDNLQAFNVAPQQLRNLKEKEINTIHQIHHPVVTVSEQYLDFLINNHFNRELMSAIHVVTLGIDQTDFMVKKCKVKYAIVYTGALEARKNILFLLRVFKLLYEENSLYRLTIIGDGPERQKAEHFIDQFKLPVTLLGRIPHQQVIQELLTHELYVHTSIKESFSYALLEAKLAGLKTFAYSGLQVPIEFIDTKIDNFDINDWFDAIIGDQSAPKQFNSNRYTVTRMVEDTLEIGG
;
A
#
# COMPACT_ATOMS: atom_id res chain seq x y z
N MET A 1 -10.69 -15.96 -23.11
CA MET A 1 -9.42 -15.88 -23.87
C MET A 1 -8.82 -17.28 -23.92
N ASN A 2 -8.77 -17.92 -25.11
CA ASN A 2 -8.41 -19.34 -25.24
C ASN A 2 -6.91 -19.59 -25.54
N GLY A 3 -6.01 -18.72 -25.13
CA GLY A 3 -4.57 -18.87 -25.37
C GLY A 3 -3.73 -18.50 -24.16
N ARG A 4 -2.50 -19.04 -24.10
CA ARG A 4 -1.50 -18.69 -23.08
C ARG A 4 -0.96 -17.30 -23.38
N LEU A 5 -1.22 -16.32 -22.50
CA LEU A 5 -0.72 -14.95 -22.63
C LEU A 5 0.70 -14.84 -22.08
N LYS A 6 1.46 -13.91 -22.67
CA LYS A 6 2.79 -13.49 -22.23
C LYS A 6 2.69 -12.08 -21.66
N VAL A 7 2.77 -11.96 -20.34
CA VAL A 7 2.55 -10.71 -19.60
C VAL A 7 3.88 -10.18 -19.03
N ILE A 8 4.15 -8.90 -19.22
CA ILE A 8 5.28 -8.24 -18.56
C ILE A 8 4.74 -7.19 -17.60
N ILE A 9 5.20 -7.29 -16.35
CA ILE A 9 4.88 -6.35 -15.26
C ILE A 9 6.11 -5.48 -15.03
N PHE A 10 5.96 -4.16 -15.14
CA PHE A 10 7.01 -3.18 -14.88
C PHE A 10 6.84 -2.57 -13.50
N TYR A 11 7.84 -2.73 -12.65
CA TYR A 11 7.91 -2.13 -11.31
C TYR A 11 9.13 -1.23 -11.18
N GLY A 12 8.91 0.05 -10.89
CA GLY A 12 9.94 1.10 -10.79
C GLY A 12 10.81 1.06 -9.53
N GLY A 13 10.86 -0.05 -8.81
CA GLY A 13 11.68 -0.28 -7.63
C GLY A 13 12.65 -1.45 -7.81
N PHE A 14 13.39 -1.78 -6.73
CA PHE A 14 14.23 -2.96 -6.65
C PHE A 14 13.45 -4.16 -6.11
N LYS A 15 13.83 -5.38 -6.52
CA LYS A 15 13.15 -6.65 -6.14
C LYS A 15 13.04 -6.85 -4.62
N PHE A 16 14.03 -6.39 -3.87
CA PHE A 16 14.11 -6.63 -2.43
C PHE A 16 13.58 -5.47 -1.58
N VAL A 17 13.02 -4.42 -2.19
CA VAL A 17 12.40 -3.33 -1.43
C VAL A 17 11.00 -3.78 -1.01
N LEU A 18 10.80 -3.96 0.29
CA LEU A 18 9.49 -4.30 0.85
C LEU A 18 8.55 -3.10 0.78
N GLY A 19 7.31 -3.35 0.38
CA GLY A 19 6.27 -2.33 0.29
C GLY A 19 5.04 -2.85 -0.45
N GLY A 20 3.90 -2.18 -0.27
CA GLY A 20 2.61 -2.60 -0.85
C GLY A 20 2.65 -2.79 -2.37
N VAL A 21 3.32 -1.88 -3.10
CA VAL A 21 3.43 -1.98 -4.57
C VAL A 21 4.26 -3.18 -5.00
N ASN A 22 5.38 -3.48 -4.31
CA ASN A 22 6.18 -4.67 -4.62
C ASN A 22 5.42 -5.97 -4.29
N SER A 23 4.68 -5.99 -3.18
CA SER A 23 3.81 -7.12 -2.82
C SER A 23 2.74 -7.34 -3.88
N HIS A 24 2.11 -6.27 -4.38
CA HIS A 24 1.14 -6.31 -5.45
C HIS A 24 1.72 -6.86 -6.75
N ALA A 25 2.86 -6.33 -7.22
CA ALA A 25 3.52 -6.77 -8.44
C ALA A 25 3.88 -8.28 -8.40
N ASN A 26 4.35 -8.76 -7.25
CA ASN A 26 4.63 -10.18 -7.05
C ASN A 26 3.36 -11.03 -7.00
N ALA A 27 2.29 -10.55 -6.33
CA ALA A 27 1.00 -11.24 -6.28
C ALA A 27 0.39 -11.36 -7.68
N LEU A 28 0.42 -10.29 -8.49
CA LEU A 28 -0.01 -10.32 -9.90
C LEU A 28 0.80 -11.34 -10.70
N LYS A 29 2.13 -11.30 -10.61
CA LYS A 29 2.99 -12.27 -11.32
C LYS A 29 2.62 -13.70 -10.99
N LEU A 30 2.56 -14.04 -9.70
CA LEU A 30 2.23 -15.40 -9.25
C LEU A 30 0.82 -15.79 -9.62
N GLY A 31 -0.15 -14.87 -9.50
CA GLY A 31 -1.53 -15.10 -9.88
C GLY A 31 -1.70 -15.38 -11.38
N ILE A 32 -1.06 -14.58 -12.24
CA ILE A 32 -1.06 -14.78 -13.70
C ILE A 32 -0.46 -16.16 -14.04
N GLN A 33 0.64 -16.53 -13.39
CA GLN A 33 1.29 -17.84 -13.59
C GLN A 33 0.41 -18.99 -13.14
N SER A 34 -0.30 -18.87 -12.01
CA SER A 34 -1.22 -19.89 -11.51
C SER A 34 -2.43 -20.11 -12.43
N MET A 35 -2.80 -19.12 -13.24
CA MET A 35 -3.83 -19.20 -14.27
C MET A 35 -3.33 -19.81 -15.60
N GLY A 36 -2.08 -20.27 -15.66
CA GLY A 36 -1.50 -20.90 -16.86
C GLY A 36 -0.88 -19.95 -17.87
N HIS A 37 -0.77 -18.66 -17.56
CA HIS A 37 -0.11 -17.66 -18.39
C HIS A 37 1.39 -17.53 -18.07
N GLU A 38 2.15 -16.87 -18.94
CA GLU A 38 3.53 -16.48 -18.65
C GLU A 38 3.54 -15.07 -18.04
N ALA A 39 4.24 -14.87 -16.93
CA ALA A 39 4.41 -13.56 -16.33
C ALA A 39 5.87 -13.30 -15.95
N THR A 40 6.39 -12.16 -16.38
CA THR A 40 7.73 -11.66 -16.05
C THR A 40 7.61 -10.34 -15.30
N LEU A 41 8.25 -10.24 -14.14
CA LEU A 41 8.39 -9.00 -13.40
C LEU A 41 9.72 -8.34 -13.75
N VAL A 42 9.68 -7.18 -14.39
CA VAL A 42 10.82 -6.33 -14.73
C VAL A 42 10.95 -5.22 -13.70
N THR A 43 12.14 -5.07 -13.15
CA THR A 43 12.46 -4.12 -12.06
C THR A 43 13.72 -3.33 -12.41
N LEU A 44 14.13 -2.41 -11.55
CA LEU A 44 15.41 -1.72 -11.71
C LEU A 44 16.61 -2.67 -11.67
N ASP A 45 16.49 -3.83 -11.01
CA ASP A 45 17.58 -4.83 -10.97
C ASP A 45 17.87 -5.47 -12.32
N ASP A 46 16.92 -5.44 -13.26
CA ASP A 46 17.06 -6.01 -14.60
C ASP A 46 17.73 -5.03 -15.58
N LEU A 47 18.04 -3.81 -15.14
CA LEU A 47 18.83 -2.82 -15.87
C LEU A 47 20.33 -3.04 -15.68
N PRO A 48 21.19 -2.55 -16.62
CA PRO A 48 22.64 -2.56 -16.44
C PRO A 48 23.06 -1.91 -15.12
N PHE A 49 24.13 -2.45 -14.50
CA PHE A 49 24.54 -2.15 -13.12
C PHE A 49 24.60 -0.65 -12.78
N LEU A 50 25.17 0.17 -13.65
CA LEU A 50 25.26 1.62 -13.41
C LEU A 50 23.93 2.35 -13.64
N LEU A 51 23.10 1.88 -14.56
CA LEU A 51 21.86 2.55 -14.94
C LEU A 51 20.73 2.32 -13.92
N LYS A 52 20.73 1.20 -13.23
CA LYS A 52 19.68 0.88 -12.24
C LYS A 52 19.60 1.85 -11.06
N TYR A 53 20.70 2.53 -10.72
CA TYR A 53 20.75 3.52 -9.64
C TYR A 53 20.44 4.94 -10.10
N LEU A 54 20.48 5.21 -11.41
CA LEU A 54 20.30 6.54 -11.98
C LEU A 54 18.95 7.18 -11.60
N PRO A 55 17.81 6.47 -11.60
CA PRO A 55 16.53 7.05 -11.18
C PRO A 55 16.55 7.59 -9.75
N HIS A 56 17.11 6.84 -8.81
CA HIS A 56 17.20 7.25 -7.41
C HIS A 56 18.20 8.38 -7.17
N LEU A 57 19.30 8.39 -7.90
CA LEU A 57 20.29 9.48 -7.84
C LEU A 57 19.65 10.79 -8.30
N LEU A 58 18.94 10.76 -9.44
CA LEU A 58 18.25 11.94 -9.97
C LEU A 58 17.10 12.39 -9.08
N GLU A 59 16.34 11.47 -8.48
CA GLU A 59 15.32 11.81 -7.48
C GLU A 59 15.92 12.64 -6.34
N LYS A 60 17.08 12.21 -5.80
CA LYS A 60 17.76 12.92 -4.71
C LYS A 60 18.25 14.30 -5.14
N ILE A 61 18.88 14.40 -6.32
CA ILE A 61 19.39 15.67 -6.86
C ILE A 61 18.23 16.63 -7.12
N VAL A 62 17.17 16.17 -7.75
CA VAL A 62 16.01 17.00 -8.06
C VAL A 62 15.30 17.45 -6.79
N ASN A 63 15.13 16.57 -5.80
CA ASN A 63 14.54 16.96 -4.52
C ASN A 63 15.41 17.94 -3.72
N PHE A 64 16.73 17.88 -3.86
CA PHE A 64 17.62 18.86 -3.24
C PHE A 64 17.41 20.28 -3.80
N ILE A 65 17.12 20.40 -5.11
CA ILE A 65 16.98 21.69 -5.81
C ILE A 65 15.50 22.12 -5.89
N PHE A 66 14.61 21.18 -6.19
CA PHE A 66 13.21 21.42 -6.55
C PHE A 66 12.24 20.49 -5.79
N PHE A 67 12.45 20.33 -4.48
CA PHE A 67 11.49 19.54 -3.68
C PHE A 67 10.06 20.06 -3.90
N PRO A 68 9.05 19.20 -4.09
CA PRO A 68 9.02 17.75 -3.92
C PRO A 68 8.84 16.93 -5.22
N VAL A 69 9.32 17.40 -6.35
CA VAL A 69 9.02 16.78 -7.67
C VAL A 69 9.93 15.62 -8.06
N GLY A 70 10.94 15.28 -7.27
CA GLY A 70 11.93 14.24 -7.58
C GLY A 70 11.33 12.89 -7.92
N TYR A 71 10.22 12.50 -7.29
CA TYR A 71 9.54 11.24 -7.56
C TYR A 71 9.04 11.14 -9.02
N ILE A 72 8.48 12.22 -9.57
CA ILE A 72 8.02 12.26 -10.98
C ILE A 72 9.23 12.10 -11.92
N TYR A 73 10.34 12.78 -11.63
CA TYR A 73 11.57 12.66 -12.43
C TYR A 73 12.15 11.25 -12.35
N LYS A 74 12.16 10.63 -11.17
CA LYS A 74 12.51 9.22 -11.01
C LYS A 74 11.67 8.32 -11.92
N GLY A 75 10.35 8.47 -11.89
CA GLY A 75 9.43 7.74 -12.75
C GLY A 75 9.73 7.97 -14.24
N THR A 76 9.94 9.21 -14.64
CA THR A 76 10.26 9.59 -16.04
C THR A 76 11.56 8.92 -16.53
N ILE A 77 12.61 8.94 -15.72
CA ILE A 77 13.89 8.28 -16.07
C ILE A 77 13.74 6.76 -16.10
N THR A 78 13.04 6.19 -15.13
CA THR A 78 12.73 4.75 -15.10
C THR A 78 11.97 4.33 -16.37
N LYS A 79 10.95 5.09 -16.75
CA LYS A 79 10.21 4.89 -18.00
C LYS A 79 11.12 4.90 -19.22
N MET A 80 12.00 5.91 -19.32
CA MET A 80 12.94 6.02 -20.43
C MET A 80 13.87 4.80 -20.51
N LEU A 81 14.43 4.38 -19.39
CA LEU A 81 15.30 3.20 -19.32
C LEU A 81 14.53 1.92 -19.67
N PHE A 82 13.38 1.68 -19.08
CA PHE A 82 12.58 0.50 -19.42
C PHE A 82 12.19 0.49 -20.90
N LYS A 83 11.82 1.63 -21.46
CA LYS A 83 11.50 1.73 -22.90
C LYS A 83 12.71 1.42 -23.77
N ILE A 84 13.91 1.87 -23.44
CA ILE A 84 15.13 1.58 -24.19
C ILE A 84 15.44 0.08 -24.17
N PHE A 85 15.36 -0.56 -23.01
CA PHE A 85 15.81 -1.94 -22.83
C PHE A 85 14.70 -2.98 -23.13
N PHE A 86 13.42 -2.63 -22.93
CA PHE A 86 12.32 -3.60 -22.95
C PHE A 86 11.15 -3.26 -23.89
N ALA A 87 11.15 -2.12 -24.61
CA ALA A 87 10.03 -1.77 -25.50
C ALA A 87 9.84 -2.74 -26.68
N ARG A 88 10.92 -3.41 -27.11
CA ARG A 88 10.89 -4.43 -28.17
C ARG A 88 10.74 -5.82 -27.55
N THR A 89 9.66 -6.01 -26.84
CA THR A 89 9.36 -7.30 -26.19
C THR A 89 8.32 -8.06 -27.01
N ASP A 90 8.41 -9.36 -26.95
CA ASP A 90 7.43 -10.30 -27.48
C ASP A 90 6.40 -10.63 -26.38
N ALA A 91 5.61 -9.63 -25.99
CA ALA A 91 4.56 -9.75 -24.99
C ALA A 91 3.19 -9.47 -25.58
N ASP A 92 2.16 -10.12 -25.03
CA ASP A 92 0.76 -9.90 -25.38
C ASP A 92 0.14 -8.77 -24.53
N TYR A 93 0.70 -8.54 -23.32
CA TYR A 93 0.14 -7.61 -22.36
C TYR A 93 1.24 -6.97 -21.48
N LEU A 94 1.11 -5.65 -21.22
CA LEU A 94 2.00 -4.90 -20.33
C LEU A 94 1.22 -4.35 -19.13
N ILE A 95 1.76 -4.53 -17.94
CA ILE A 95 1.25 -3.95 -16.70
C ILE A 95 2.32 -3.00 -16.13
N PHE A 96 1.94 -1.76 -15.88
CA PHE A 96 2.81 -0.76 -15.25
C PHE A 96 2.34 -0.50 -13.83
N GLU A 97 3.18 -0.79 -12.84
CA GLU A 97 2.88 -0.62 -11.41
C GLU A 97 2.91 0.85 -10.93
N ASP A 98 3.04 1.79 -11.86
CA ASP A 98 2.96 3.22 -11.59
C ASP A 98 2.68 3.97 -12.91
N ILE A 99 1.84 5.00 -12.85
CA ILE A 99 1.52 5.87 -13.99
C ILE A 99 2.77 6.60 -14.53
N TYR A 100 3.73 6.92 -13.66
CA TYR A 100 4.95 7.65 -14.04
C TYR A 100 5.96 6.82 -14.83
N ILE A 101 5.87 5.48 -14.76
CA ILE A 101 6.74 4.58 -15.52
C ILE A 101 6.08 4.05 -16.78
N SER A 102 4.79 4.32 -17.00
CA SER A 102 4.03 3.83 -18.14
C SER A 102 4.36 4.61 -19.42
N TRP A 103 4.22 3.93 -20.58
CA TRP A 103 4.33 4.54 -21.91
C TRP A 103 3.30 3.97 -22.85
N ASN A 104 2.88 4.77 -23.85
CA ASN A 104 1.96 4.32 -24.88
C ASN A 104 2.66 3.27 -25.77
N SER A 105 2.03 2.11 -25.91
CA SER A 105 2.48 0.96 -26.66
C SER A 105 1.39 0.48 -27.62
N THR A 106 1.78 -0.25 -28.65
CA THR A 106 0.83 -1.01 -29.50
C THR A 106 0.41 -2.33 -28.85
N ILE A 107 1.14 -2.78 -27.84
CA ILE A 107 0.79 -3.93 -27.02
C ILE A 107 -0.30 -3.49 -26.02
N ARG A 108 -1.31 -4.33 -25.80
CA ARG A 108 -2.34 -4.11 -24.77
C ARG A 108 -1.68 -3.78 -23.43
N SER A 109 -2.16 -2.76 -22.77
CA SER A 109 -1.49 -2.27 -21.55
C SER A 109 -2.46 -1.72 -20.54
N VAL A 110 -2.07 -1.73 -19.27
CA VAL A 110 -2.73 -1.05 -18.16
C VAL A 110 -1.70 -0.39 -17.25
N ALA A 111 -2.01 0.80 -16.72
CA ALA A 111 -1.21 1.42 -15.67
C ALA A 111 -1.97 1.41 -14.35
N ILE A 112 -1.29 1.00 -13.29
CA ILE A 112 -1.86 0.92 -11.95
C ILE A 112 -1.43 2.13 -11.14
N MET A 113 -2.40 2.88 -10.65
CA MET A 113 -2.20 4.06 -9.81
C MET A 113 -2.48 3.68 -8.35
N HIS A 114 -1.44 3.28 -7.63
CA HIS A 114 -1.55 2.93 -6.20
C HIS A 114 -1.83 4.15 -5.33
N ALA A 115 -1.21 5.28 -5.65
CA ALA A 115 -1.46 6.59 -5.06
C ALA A 115 -0.86 7.68 -5.96
N VAL A 116 -1.39 8.90 -5.89
CA VAL A 116 -0.73 10.07 -6.49
C VAL A 116 0.29 10.64 -5.51
N TRP A 117 1.40 11.17 -6.04
CA TRP A 117 2.49 11.66 -5.21
C TRP A 117 2.10 12.90 -4.39
N SER A 118 1.31 13.80 -4.99
CA SER A 118 0.80 14.99 -4.31
C SER A 118 -0.02 14.66 -3.06
N ASP A 119 -0.70 13.53 -3.08
CA ASP A 119 -1.46 13.04 -1.95
C ASP A 119 -0.56 12.57 -0.81
N ASN A 120 0.50 11.85 -1.10
CA ASN A 120 1.48 11.41 -0.11
C ASN A 120 2.20 12.57 0.58
N LEU A 121 2.31 13.73 -0.10
CA LEU A 121 2.99 14.91 0.41
C LEU A 121 2.14 15.78 1.35
N GLN A 122 0.85 15.52 1.48
CA GLN A 122 0.00 16.25 2.44
C GLN A 122 0.45 16.06 3.90
N ALA A 123 1.15 14.97 4.19
CA ALA A 123 1.75 14.72 5.50
C ALA A 123 3.06 15.52 5.74
N PHE A 124 3.56 16.22 4.71
CA PHE A 124 4.78 17.03 4.78
C PHE A 124 4.43 18.51 4.63
N ASN A 125 5.22 19.38 5.23
CA ASN A 125 5.03 20.84 5.18
C ASN A 125 5.43 21.40 3.79
N VAL A 126 4.64 21.09 2.76
CA VAL A 126 4.85 21.55 1.37
C VAL A 126 4.04 22.81 1.12
N ALA A 127 4.66 23.82 0.49
CA ALA A 127 3.97 25.05 0.17
C ALA A 127 2.77 24.80 -0.77
N PRO A 128 1.61 25.44 -0.54
CA PRO A 128 0.40 25.21 -1.34
C PRO A 128 0.59 25.37 -2.86
N GLN A 129 1.45 26.30 -3.28
CA GLN A 129 1.76 26.49 -4.71
C GLN A 129 2.54 25.30 -5.30
N GLN A 130 3.49 24.74 -4.55
CA GLN A 130 4.23 23.56 -5.00
C GLN A 130 3.31 22.34 -5.13
N LEU A 131 2.37 22.20 -4.20
CA LEU A 131 1.38 21.12 -4.25
C LEU A 131 0.44 21.27 -5.45
N ARG A 132 -0.01 22.48 -5.78
CA ARG A 132 -0.80 22.76 -6.99
C ARG A 132 -0.04 22.41 -8.26
N ASN A 133 1.20 22.88 -8.39
CA ASN A 133 2.04 22.58 -9.56
C ASN A 133 2.28 21.08 -9.74
N LEU A 134 2.38 20.37 -8.63
CA LEU A 134 2.54 18.91 -8.63
C LEU A 134 1.28 18.20 -9.12
N LYS A 135 0.10 18.60 -8.60
CA LYS A 135 -1.19 18.08 -9.07
C LYS A 135 -1.41 18.31 -10.57
N GLU A 136 -1.07 19.48 -11.08
CA GLU A 136 -1.14 19.76 -12.53
C GLU A 136 -0.25 18.81 -13.35
N LYS A 137 0.97 18.53 -12.87
CA LYS A 137 1.86 17.55 -13.52
C LYS A 137 1.30 16.14 -13.50
N GLU A 138 0.65 15.74 -12.41
CA GLU A 138 -0.02 14.45 -12.28
C GLU A 138 -1.17 14.32 -13.26
N ILE A 139 -2.04 15.31 -13.31
CA ILE A 139 -3.16 15.39 -14.28
C ILE A 139 -2.63 15.28 -15.71
N ASN A 140 -1.60 16.07 -16.06
CA ASN A 140 -1.01 16.03 -17.38
C ASN A 140 -0.38 14.67 -17.72
N THR A 141 0.21 13.99 -16.72
CA THR A 141 0.75 12.64 -16.90
C THR A 141 -0.36 11.65 -17.25
N ILE A 142 -1.50 11.69 -16.55
CA ILE A 142 -2.62 10.80 -16.81
C ILE A 142 -3.24 11.09 -18.19
N HIS A 143 -3.40 12.36 -18.58
CA HIS A 143 -3.91 12.72 -19.90
C HIS A 143 -3.03 12.23 -21.07
N GLN A 144 -1.74 12.04 -20.85
CA GLN A 144 -0.82 11.54 -21.88
C GLN A 144 -0.84 10.01 -22.00
N ILE A 145 -1.51 9.30 -21.09
CA ILE A 145 -1.66 7.85 -21.12
C ILE A 145 -2.87 7.51 -21.98
N HIS A 146 -2.67 6.68 -23.02
CA HIS A 146 -3.72 6.30 -23.99
C HIS A 146 -4.27 4.88 -23.73
N HIS A 147 -3.75 4.19 -22.74
CA HIS A 147 -4.27 2.90 -22.29
C HIS A 147 -5.01 3.07 -20.96
N PRO A 148 -5.84 2.10 -20.53
CA PRO A 148 -6.56 2.18 -19.28
C PRO A 148 -5.65 2.44 -18.08
N VAL A 149 -6.14 3.28 -17.17
CA VAL A 149 -5.55 3.51 -15.86
C VAL A 149 -6.47 2.90 -14.82
N VAL A 150 -5.93 2.17 -13.87
CA VAL A 150 -6.70 1.61 -12.75
C VAL A 150 -6.22 2.15 -11.42
N THR A 151 -7.13 2.27 -10.47
CA THR A 151 -6.81 2.55 -9.07
C THR A 151 -7.25 1.40 -8.17
N VAL A 152 -6.85 1.43 -6.92
CA VAL A 152 -6.82 0.25 -6.04
C VAL A 152 -8.05 0.06 -5.15
N SER A 153 -8.92 1.07 -5.05
CA SER A 153 -10.18 0.99 -4.29
C SER A 153 -11.17 2.07 -4.74
N GLU A 154 -12.48 1.80 -4.57
CA GLU A 154 -13.53 2.78 -4.82
C GLU A 154 -13.37 4.01 -3.94
N GLN A 155 -13.01 3.83 -2.67
CA GLN A 155 -12.83 4.92 -1.71
C GLN A 155 -11.68 5.85 -2.12
N TYR A 156 -10.61 5.28 -2.70
CA TYR A 156 -9.52 6.10 -3.20
C TYR A 156 -9.91 6.81 -4.51
N LEU A 157 -10.68 6.16 -5.37
CA LEU A 157 -11.26 6.79 -6.57
C LEU A 157 -12.14 7.99 -6.18
N ASP A 158 -13.09 7.81 -5.26
CA ASP A 158 -13.97 8.88 -4.75
C ASP A 158 -13.15 10.03 -4.14
N PHE A 159 -12.12 9.71 -3.37
CA PHE A 159 -11.22 10.72 -2.82
C PHE A 159 -10.52 11.53 -3.92
N LEU A 160 -10.02 10.88 -4.95
CA LEU A 160 -9.35 11.55 -6.09
C LEU A 160 -10.32 12.46 -6.85
N ILE A 161 -11.56 12.01 -7.11
CA ILE A 161 -12.61 12.81 -7.74
C ILE A 161 -12.89 14.09 -6.97
N ASN A 162 -12.98 13.98 -5.66
CA ASN A 162 -13.39 15.10 -4.81
C ASN A 162 -12.25 16.07 -4.48
N ASN A 163 -10.97 15.62 -4.57
CA ASN A 163 -9.85 16.41 -4.04
C ASN A 163 -8.72 16.69 -5.05
N HIS A 164 -8.62 15.91 -6.15
CA HIS A 164 -7.45 15.96 -7.01
C HIS A 164 -7.76 16.21 -8.48
N PHE A 165 -8.78 15.55 -9.03
CA PHE A 165 -9.04 15.53 -10.47
C PHE A 165 -10.43 16.06 -10.81
N ASN A 166 -10.65 16.46 -12.07
CA ASN A 166 -11.99 16.74 -12.56
C ASN A 166 -12.74 15.43 -12.91
N ARG A 167 -14.07 15.48 -12.98
CA ARG A 167 -14.90 14.31 -13.26
C ARG A 167 -14.66 13.69 -14.65
N GLU A 168 -14.23 14.50 -15.63
CA GLU A 168 -13.97 14.00 -16.99
C GLU A 168 -12.77 13.06 -17.02
N LEU A 169 -11.68 13.41 -16.32
CA LEU A 169 -10.51 12.56 -16.21
C LEU A 169 -10.85 11.23 -15.51
N MET A 170 -11.74 11.29 -14.53
CA MET A 170 -12.07 10.15 -13.68
C MET A 170 -12.95 9.11 -14.37
N SER A 171 -13.73 9.48 -15.41
CA SER A 171 -14.52 8.53 -16.20
C SER A 171 -13.64 7.51 -16.96
N ALA A 172 -12.35 7.81 -17.11
CA ALA A 172 -11.36 6.94 -17.76
C ALA A 172 -10.56 6.07 -16.79
N ILE A 173 -10.77 6.22 -15.45
CA ILE A 173 -10.05 5.44 -14.45
C ILE A 173 -10.97 4.35 -13.90
N HIS A 174 -10.52 3.11 -14.01
CA HIS A 174 -11.21 1.93 -13.49
C HIS A 174 -10.73 1.59 -12.08
N VAL A 175 -11.48 0.76 -11.38
CA VAL A 175 -11.06 0.22 -10.08
C VAL A 175 -10.74 -1.26 -10.22
N VAL A 176 -9.53 -1.64 -9.83
CA VAL A 176 -9.15 -3.04 -9.61
C VAL A 176 -8.75 -3.19 -8.15
N THR A 177 -9.59 -3.88 -7.40
CA THR A 177 -9.34 -4.12 -5.99
C THR A 177 -8.15 -5.06 -5.80
N LEU A 178 -7.21 -4.68 -4.95
CA LEU A 178 -6.03 -5.49 -4.70
C LEU A 178 -6.40 -6.82 -4.01
N GLY A 179 -5.69 -7.88 -4.38
CA GLY A 179 -5.90 -9.23 -3.88
C GLY A 179 -4.68 -9.78 -3.14
N ILE A 180 -4.94 -10.76 -2.28
CA ILE A 180 -3.93 -11.48 -1.49
C ILE A 180 -4.23 -12.98 -1.54
N ASP A 181 -3.20 -13.80 -1.42
CA ASP A 181 -3.38 -15.24 -1.16
C ASP A 181 -3.92 -15.42 0.26
N GLN A 182 -5.10 -16.05 0.34
CA GLN A 182 -5.82 -16.24 1.60
C GLN A 182 -5.57 -17.59 2.26
N THR A 183 -4.77 -18.45 1.64
CA THR A 183 -4.58 -19.83 2.07
C THR A 183 -4.08 -19.93 3.50
N ASP A 184 -3.08 -19.12 3.87
CA ASP A 184 -2.48 -19.16 5.21
C ASP A 184 -3.41 -18.61 6.31
N PHE A 185 -4.47 -17.84 5.94
CA PHE A 185 -5.45 -17.30 6.89
C PHE A 185 -6.57 -18.29 7.24
N MET A 186 -6.68 -19.42 6.53
CA MET A 186 -7.71 -20.44 6.80
C MET A 186 -7.47 -21.22 8.10
N VAL A 187 -6.29 -21.11 8.68
CA VAL A 187 -5.92 -21.75 9.95
C VAL A 187 -6.53 -20.98 11.12
N LYS A 188 -7.43 -21.63 11.88
CA LYS A 188 -7.97 -21.03 13.09
C LYS A 188 -7.01 -21.23 14.27
N LYS A 189 -6.69 -20.15 14.97
CA LYS A 189 -5.95 -20.18 16.24
C LYS A 189 -6.75 -19.54 17.36
N CYS A 190 -6.45 -19.93 18.60
CA CYS A 190 -7.00 -19.24 19.77
C CYS A 190 -6.36 -17.86 19.88
N LYS A 191 -7.19 -16.84 19.97
CA LYS A 191 -6.73 -15.46 20.15
C LYS A 191 -6.42 -15.16 21.61
N VAL A 192 -5.32 -14.47 21.83
CA VAL A 192 -4.91 -14.00 23.16
C VAL A 192 -5.68 -12.70 23.44
N LYS A 193 -6.48 -12.72 24.48
CA LYS A 193 -7.27 -11.55 24.91
C LYS A 193 -6.37 -10.39 25.28
N TYR A 194 -6.77 -9.16 24.92
CA TYR A 194 -6.01 -7.91 25.09
C TYR A 194 -4.67 -7.86 24.33
N ALA A 195 -4.40 -8.80 23.43
CA ALA A 195 -3.25 -8.75 22.56
C ALA A 195 -3.53 -7.89 21.33
N ILE A 196 -2.78 -6.80 21.21
CA ILE A 196 -2.80 -5.87 20.09
C ILE A 196 -1.62 -6.16 19.19
N VAL A 197 -1.84 -6.18 17.86
CA VAL A 197 -0.76 -6.25 16.88
C VAL A 197 -0.83 -5.06 15.93
N TYR A 198 0.33 -4.61 15.51
CA TYR A 198 0.54 -3.64 14.44
C TYR A 198 1.52 -4.22 13.42
N THR A 199 1.23 -4.06 12.13
CA THR A 199 2.12 -4.44 11.04
C THR A 199 2.33 -3.28 10.08
N GLY A 200 3.57 -2.99 9.71
CA GLY A 200 3.88 -1.94 8.74
C GLY A 200 5.25 -1.28 8.93
N ALA A 201 5.64 -0.45 7.96
CA ALA A 201 6.85 0.34 8.09
C ALA A 201 6.74 1.35 9.23
N LEU A 202 7.83 1.54 9.99
CA LEU A 202 7.88 2.53 11.09
C LEU A 202 8.27 3.91 10.51
N GLU A 203 7.34 4.51 9.78
CA GLU A 203 7.45 5.82 9.13
C GLU A 203 6.51 6.83 9.77
N ALA A 204 6.80 8.13 9.64
CA ALA A 204 6.00 9.21 10.23
C ALA A 204 4.50 9.12 9.88
N ARG A 205 4.16 8.80 8.60
CA ARG A 205 2.75 8.65 8.15
C ARG A 205 2.01 7.48 8.80
N LYS A 206 2.71 6.48 9.32
CA LYS A 206 2.14 5.34 10.04
C LYS A 206 1.85 5.64 11.52
N ASN A 207 2.41 6.75 12.01
CA ASN A 207 2.09 7.36 13.31
C ASN A 207 2.27 6.41 14.51
N ILE A 208 3.36 5.64 14.50
CA ILE A 208 3.63 4.61 15.52
C ILE A 208 3.75 5.18 16.93
N LEU A 209 4.30 6.40 17.07
CA LEU A 209 4.40 7.05 18.38
C LEU A 209 3.03 7.41 18.97
N PHE A 210 2.06 7.70 18.11
CA PHE A 210 0.68 7.89 18.55
C PHE A 210 0.09 6.57 19.08
N LEU A 211 0.29 5.46 18.36
CA LEU A 211 -0.12 4.13 18.84
C LEU A 211 0.46 3.82 20.22
N LEU A 212 1.76 4.11 20.44
CA LEU A 212 2.40 3.87 21.74
C LEU A 212 1.81 4.72 22.85
N ARG A 213 1.38 5.95 22.57
CA ARG A 213 0.69 6.82 23.57
C ARG A 213 -0.69 6.27 23.93
N VAL A 214 -1.46 5.83 22.93
CA VAL A 214 -2.75 5.16 23.17
C VAL A 214 -2.55 3.87 23.96
N PHE A 215 -1.57 3.06 23.55
CA PHE A 215 -1.24 1.81 24.23
C PHE A 215 -0.82 2.02 25.71
N LYS A 216 -0.12 3.11 26.00
CA LYS A 216 0.24 3.47 27.39
C LYS A 216 -1.01 3.61 28.24
N LEU A 217 -2.04 4.34 27.78
CA LEU A 217 -3.30 4.47 28.53
C LEU A 217 -4.01 3.13 28.70
N LEU A 218 -4.07 2.31 27.63
CA LEU A 218 -4.66 0.97 27.69
C LEU A 218 -3.97 0.09 28.73
N TYR A 219 -2.65 0.13 28.79
CA TYR A 219 -1.88 -0.64 29.77
C TYR A 219 -2.01 -0.11 31.21
N GLU A 220 -2.13 1.20 31.40
CA GLU A 220 -2.40 1.82 32.70
C GLU A 220 -3.79 1.44 33.22
N GLU A 221 -4.79 1.36 32.35
CA GLU A 221 -6.14 0.93 32.71
C GLU A 221 -6.21 -0.58 33.00
N ASN A 222 -5.55 -1.39 32.16
CA ASN A 222 -5.53 -2.84 32.34
C ASN A 222 -4.16 -3.40 31.97
N SER A 223 -3.41 -3.83 32.97
CA SER A 223 -2.06 -4.39 32.81
C SER A 223 -1.98 -5.71 32.04
N LEU A 224 -3.09 -6.28 31.58
CA LEU A 224 -3.13 -7.45 30.71
C LEU A 224 -2.90 -7.11 29.24
N TYR A 225 -3.05 -5.84 28.81
CA TYR A 225 -2.76 -5.45 27.45
C TYR A 225 -1.30 -5.72 27.07
N ARG A 226 -1.09 -6.23 25.86
CA ARG A 226 0.21 -6.48 25.22
C ARG A 226 0.18 -5.92 23.82
N LEU A 227 1.30 -5.37 23.35
CA LEU A 227 1.42 -4.86 21.99
C LEU A 227 2.59 -5.53 21.27
N THR A 228 2.34 -6.10 20.11
CA THR A 228 3.35 -6.60 19.17
C THR A 228 3.43 -5.67 17.98
N ILE A 229 4.62 -5.15 17.67
CA ILE A 229 4.89 -4.30 16.53
C ILE A 229 5.79 -5.06 15.56
N ILE A 230 5.31 -5.25 14.33
CA ILE A 230 6.00 -5.96 13.26
C ILE A 230 6.33 -4.97 12.15
N GLY A 231 7.61 -4.78 11.91
CA GLY A 231 8.12 -3.86 10.90
C GLY A 231 9.34 -3.09 11.37
N ASP A 232 9.86 -2.27 10.48
CA ASP A 232 11.06 -1.48 10.72
C ASP A 232 11.00 -0.16 9.95
N GLY A 233 11.78 0.83 10.35
CA GLY A 233 11.81 2.12 9.67
C GLY A 233 12.44 3.25 10.51
N PRO A 234 12.44 4.47 9.96
CA PRO A 234 13.10 5.63 10.59
C PRO A 234 12.61 5.98 12.00
N GLU A 235 11.35 5.63 12.33
CA GLU A 235 10.76 5.93 13.65
C GLU A 235 11.09 4.87 14.72
N ARG A 236 11.82 3.78 14.37
CA ARG A 236 12.12 2.68 15.30
C ARG A 236 12.81 3.15 16.56
N GLN A 237 13.88 3.92 16.43
CA GLN A 237 14.66 4.40 17.57
C GLN A 237 13.83 5.25 18.54
N LYS A 238 12.92 6.08 18.00
CA LYS A 238 11.99 6.87 18.81
C LYS A 238 10.98 5.99 19.54
N ALA A 239 10.50 4.93 18.88
CA ALA A 239 9.58 3.97 19.46
C ALA A 239 10.25 3.19 20.61
N GLU A 240 11.47 2.68 20.40
CA GLU A 240 12.28 2.01 21.43
C GLU A 240 12.48 2.91 22.65
N HIS A 241 12.91 4.16 22.44
CA HIS A 241 13.08 5.13 23.53
C HIS A 241 11.79 5.35 24.33
N PHE A 242 10.64 5.49 23.66
CA PHE A 242 9.35 5.66 24.33
C PHE A 242 8.95 4.43 25.14
N ILE A 243 9.14 3.22 24.59
CA ILE A 243 8.85 1.95 25.26
C ILE A 243 9.69 1.82 26.54
N ASP A 244 10.98 2.08 26.45
CA ASP A 244 11.92 1.99 27.59
C ASP A 244 11.61 3.04 28.66
N GLN A 245 11.32 4.27 28.25
CA GLN A 245 10.99 5.37 29.17
C GLN A 245 9.77 5.04 30.05
N PHE A 246 8.74 4.44 29.47
CA PHE A 246 7.49 4.10 30.17
C PHE A 246 7.40 2.63 30.58
N LYS A 247 8.44 1.83 30.34
CA LYS A 247 8.51 0.39 30.65
C LYS A 247 7.28 -0.39 30.16
N LEU A 248 6.89 -0.12 28.92
CA LEU A 248 5.68 -0.72 28.33
C LEU A 248 5.94 -2.17 27.89
N PRO A 249 4.98 -3.10 28.05
CA PRO A 249 5.09 -4.48 27.58
C PRO A 249 4.84 -4.55 26.07
N VAL A 250 5.77 -3.99 25.28
CA VAL A 250 5.74 -3.96 23.81
C VAL A 250 6.84 -4.83 23.26
N THR A 251 6.51 -5.70 22.31
CA THR A 251 7.46 -6.53 21.57
C THR A 251 7.71 -5.92 20.20
N LEU A 252 8.93 -5.52 19.89
CA LEU A 252 9.36 -5.03 18.57
C LEU A 252 10.04 -6.17 17.82
N LEU A 253 9.33 -6.84 16.92
CA LEU A 253 9.86 -7.99 16.16
C LEU A 253 10.75 -7.58 14.98
N GLY A 254 10.73 -6.29 14.59
CA GLY A 254 11.41 -5.86 13.38
C GLY A 254 10.76 -6.46 12.12
N ARG A 255 11.55 -6.63 11.07
CA ARG A 255 11.11 -7.27 9.83
C ARG A 255 11.21 -8.78 9.99
N ILE A 256 10.09 -9.47 9.83
CA ILE A 256 10.00 -10.94 9.84
C ILE A 256 9.39 -11.43 8.52
N PRO A 257 9.60 -12.71 8.15
CA PRO A 257 8.97 -13.31 6.97
C PRO A 257 7.44 -13.19 7.02
N HIS A 258 6.79 -12.97 5.87
CA HIS A 258 5.35 -12.74 5.77
C HIS A 258 4.52 -13.87 6.41
N GLN A 259 4.94 -15.12 6.27
CA GLN A 259 4.29 -16.25 6.91
C GLN A 259 4.29 -16.14 8.44
N GLN A 260 5.36 -15.60 9.04
CA GLN A 260 5.40 -15.33 10.48
C GLN A 260 4.50 -14.14 10.86
N VAL A 261 4.39 -13.12 9.99
CA VAL A 261 3.42 -12.02 10.19
C VAL A 261 2.00 -12.58 10.30
N ILE A 262 1.60 -13.49 9.39
CA ILE A 262 0.29 -14.13 9.43
C ILE A 262 0.11 -14.94 10.72
N GLN A 263 1.14 -15.66 11.18
CA GLN A 263 1.07 -16.41 12.43
C GLN A 263 0.83 -15.50 13.65
N GLU A 264 1.46 -14.34 13.70
CA GLU A 264 1.21 -13.33 14.74
C GLU A 264 -0.21 -12.78 14.65
N LEU A 265 -0.67 -12.36 13.46
CA LEU A 265 -2.04 -11.88 13.25
C LEU A 265 -3.09 -12.90 13.74
N LEU A 266 -2.90 -14.19 13.45
CA LEU A 266 -3.85 -15.25 13.83
C LEU A 266 -3.96 -15.44 15.35
N THR A 267 -2.98 -15.03 16.15
CA THR A 267 -2.98 -15.19 17.61
C THR A 267 -3.43 -13.96 18.38
N HIS A 268 -3.42 -12.78 17.77
CA HIS A 268 -3.84 -11.53 18.41
C HIS A 268 -5.34 -11.28 18.29
N GLU A 269 -5.89 -10.45 19.18
CA GLU A 269 -7.32 -10.10 19.21
C GLU A 269 -7.61 -8.80 18.45
N LEU A 270 -6.76 -7.80 18.63
CA LEU A 270 -6.99 -6.44 18.16
C LEU A 270 -5.91 -5.99 17.17
N TYR A 271 -6.33 -5.25 16.15
CA TYR A 271 -5.45 -4.55 15.22
C TYR A 271 -5.73 -3.05 15.29
N VAL A 272 -4.76 -2.26 15.71
CA VAL A 272 -4.90 -0.80 15.83
C VAL A 272 -4.05 -0.12 14.76
N HIS A 273 -4.72 0.48 13.77
CA HIS A 273 -4.11 1.06 12.57
C HIS A 273 -4.07 2.59 12.65
N THR A 274 -2.98 3.14 13.10
CA THR A 274 -2.81 4.57 13.34
C THR A 274 -2.30 5.38 12.15
N SER A 275 -2.28 4.80 10.95
CA SER A 275 -1.87 5.51 9.73
C SER A 275 -2.74 6.74 9.50
N ILE A 276 -2.08 7.83 9.10
CA ILE A 276 -2.75 9.08 8.73
C ILE A 276 -3.37 8.97 7.34
N LYS A 277 -2.78 8.10 6.47
CA LYS A 277 -3.17 7.98 5.07
C LYS A 277 -2.90 6.60 4.50
N GLU A 278 -3.88 6.06 3.80
CA GLU A 278 -3.81 4.82 3.02
C GLU A 278 -4.78 4.91 1.83
N SER A 279 -4.40 4.32 0.70
CA SER A 279 -5.25 4.16 -0.48
C SER A 279 -5.92 2.78 -0.57
N PHE A 280 -5.40 1.77 0.18
CA PHE A 280 -5.94 0.42 0.27
C PHE A 280 -5.64 -0.25 1.61
N SER A 281 -4.37 -0.41 1.98
CA SER A 281 -3.85 -1.09 3.18
C SER A 281 -3.97 -2.62 3.18
N TYR A 282 -2.93 -3.29 2.69
CA TYR A 282 -2.79 -4.75 2.86
C TYR A 282 -2.82 -5.17 4.33
N ALA A 283 -2.22 -4.38 5.22
CA ALA A 283 -2.17 -4.67 6.65
C ALA A 283 -3.56 -4.75 7.31
N LEU A 284 -4.49 -3.87 6.93
CA LEU A 284 -5.89 -3.95 7.38
C LEU A 284 -6.61 -5.16 6.77
N LEU A 285 -6.39 -5.45 5.49
CA LEU A 285 -6.94 -6.64 4.85
C LEU A 285 -6.47 -7.92 5.55
N GLU A 286 -5.17 -8.05 5.81
CA GLU A 286 -4.57 -9.19 6.52
C GLU A 286 -5.15 -9.32 7.94
N ALA A 287 -5.30 -8.22 8.66
CA ALA A 287 -5.93 -8.22 9.97
C ALA A 287 -7.38 -8.72 9.92
N LYS A 288 -8.16 -8.29 8.92
CA LYS A 288 -9.54 -8.76 8.70
C LYS A 288 -9.59 -10.24 8.35
N LEU A 289 -8.71 -10.71 7.47
CA LEU A 289 -8.61 -12.13 7.10
C LEU A 289 -8.23 -13.00 8.30
N ALA A 290 -7.35 -12.50 9.15
CA ALA A 290 -6.99 -13.16 10.40
C ALA A 290 -8.10 -13.07 11.47
N GLY A 291 -9.20 -12.37 11.21
CA GLY A 291 -10.34 -12.22 12.12
C GLY A 291 -10.06 -11.33 13.35
N LEU A 292 -9.19 -10.31 13.21
CA LEU A 292 -8.96 -9.33 14.25
C LEU A 292 -10.04 -8.25 14.24
N LYS A 293 -10.34 -7.70 15.40
CA LYS A 293 -11.08 -6.46 15.53
C LYS A 293 -10.19 -5.29 15.12
N THR A 294 -10.61 -4.51 14.13
CA THR A 294 -9.81 -3.44 13.55
C THR A 294 -10.29 -2.07 13.97
N PHE A 295 -9.36 -1.23 14.43
CA PHE A 295 -9.56 0.18 14.80
C PHE A 295 -8.71 1.05 13.88
N ALA A 296 -9.29 2.04 13.23
CA ALA A 296 -8.56 2.92 12.34
C ALA A 296 -9.19 4.31 12.21
N TYR A 297 -8.41 5.27 11.73
CA TYR A 297 -8.87 6.60 11.40
C TYR A 297 -9.92 6.55 10.27
N SER A 298 -11.05 7.23 10.46
CA SER A 298 -12.17 7.24 9.50
C SER A 298 -11.84 7.89 8.16
N GLY A 299 -10.84 8.80 8.14
CA GLY A 299 -10.39 9.50 6.94
C GLY A 299 -9.48 8.71 6.00
N LEU A 300 -9.22 7.42 6.26
CA LEU A 300 -8.47 6.55 5.34
C LEU A 300 -9.30 6.22 4.09
N GLN A 301 -8.65 6.17 2.93
CA GLN A 301 -9.29 5.84 1.65
C GLN A 301 -9.19 4.33 1.36
N VAL A 302 -9.49 3.52 2.35
CA VAL A 302 -9.49 2.05 2.27
C VAL A 302 -10.91 1.49 2.16
N PRO A 303 -11.11 0.26 1.66
CA PRO A 303 -12.42 -0.39 1.70
C PRO A 303 -13.06 -0.30 3.08
N ILE A 304 -14.32 0.18 3.11
CA ILE A 304 -15.00 0.50 4.36
C ILE A 304 -15.15 -0.69 5.31
N GLU A 305 -15.21 -1.89 4.76
CA GLU A 305 -15.31 -3.16 5.47
C GLU A 305 -14.02 -3.59 6.18
N PHE A 306 -12.88 -2.90 5.91
CA PHE A 306 -11.63 -3.18 6.60
C PHE A 306 -11.57 -2.60 8.01
N ILE A 307 -12.50 -1.69 8.35
CA ILE A 307 -12.50 -0.99 9.63
C ILE A 307 -13.77 -1.34 10.41
N ASP A 308 -13.61 -2.02 11.53
CA ASP A 308 -14.71 -2.34 12.42
C ASP A 308 -15.17 -1.12 13.22
N THR A 309 -14.21 -0.39 13.79
CA THR A 309 -14.43 0.81 14.58
C THR A 309 -13.65 1.98 14.01
N LYS A 310 -14.38 2.99 13.53
CA LYS A 310 -13.83 4.21 12.94
C LYS A 310 -13.68 5.28 14.00
N ILE A 311 -12.53 5.99 13.98
CA ILE A 311 -12.23 7.08 14.90
C ILE A 311 -11.92 8.33 14.07
N ASP A 312 -12.58 9.44 14.36
CA ASP A 312 -12.64 10.61 13.46
C ASP A 312 -11.45 11.57 13.59
N ASN A 313 -10.59 11.36 14.57
CA ASN A 313 -9.46 12.25 14.84
C ASN A 313 -8.27 11.48 15.41
N PHE A 314 -7.18 12.19 15.73
CA PHE A 314 -6.02 11.67 16.42
C PHE A 314 -5.93 12.23 17.86
N ASP A 315 -7.05 12.25 18.60
CA ASP A 315 -7.04 12.44 20.05
C ASP A 315 -6.80 11.09 20.75
N ILE A 316 -5.91 11.08 21.74
CA ILE A 316 -5.48 9.83 22.42
C ILE A 316 -6.65 9.25 23.22
N ASN A 317 -7.46 10.08 23.86
CA ASN A 317 -8.57 9.62 24.69
C ASN A 317 -9.70 9.06 23.82
N ASP A 318 -9.99 9.65 22.65
CA ASP A 318 -11.00 9.12 21.73
C ASP A 318 -10.62 7.72 21.23
N TRP A 319 -9.33 7.47 20.96
CA TRP A 319 -8.86 6.13 20.59
C TRP A 319 -8.92 5.17 21.77
N PHE A 320 -8.52 5.62 22.95
CA PHE A 320 -8.60 4.82 24.18
C PHE A 320 -10.05 4.41 24.47
N ASP A 321 -10.97 5.36 24.50
CA ASP A 321 -12.39 5.12 24.76
C ASP A 321 -13.03 4.20 23.71
N ALA A 322 -12.68 4.38 22.42
CA ALA A 322 -13.15 3.51 21.35
C ALA A 322 -12.68 2.06 21.53
N ILE A 323 -11.41 1.84 21.90
CA ILE A 323 -10.85 0.49 22.07
C ILE A 323 -11.43 -0.20 23.31
N ILE A 324 -11.63 0.51 24.41
CA ILE A 324 -12.26 -0.06 25.62
C ILE A 324 -13.77 -0.28 25.42
N GLY A 325 -14.42 0.71 24.84
CA GLY A 325 -15.89 0.73 24.72
C GLY A 325 -16.46 -0.26 23.71
N ASP A 326 -15.72 -0.54 22.61
CA ASP A 326 -16.21 -1.42 21.57
C ASP A 326 -15.70 -2.87 21.74
N GLN A 327 -16.42 -3.64 22.54
CA GLN A 327 -16.18 -5.07 22.78
C GLN A 327 -16.94 -5.98 21.81
N SER A 328 -17.52 -5.44 20.73
CA SER A 328 -18.24 -6.23 19.73
C SER A 328 -17.28 -7.13 18.94
N ALA A 329 -17.80 -8.25 18.44
CA ALA A 329 -17.03 -9.11 17.54
C ALA A 329 -16.62 -8.39 16.24
N PRO A 330 -15.51 -8.79 15.59
CA PRO A 330 -15.14 -8.26 14.29
C PRO A 330 -16.29 -8.41 13.28
N LYS A 331 -16.55 -7.36 12.48
CA LYS A 331 -17.56 -7.41 11.43
C LYS A 331 -17.14 -8.40 10.35
N GLN A 332 -18.10 -9.17 9.86
CA GLN A 332 -17.88 -10.03 8.70
C GLN A 332 -17.72 -9.18 7.43
N PHE A 333 -16.91 -9.66 6.49
CA PHE A 333 -16.75 -9.05 5.18
C PHE A 333 -16.61 -10.13 4.09
N ASN A 334 -16.87 -9.74 2.84
CA ASN A 334 -16.73 -10.67 1.72
C ASN A 334 -15.28 -10.74 1.25
N SER A 335 -14.50 -11.67 1.80
CA SER A 335 -13.09 -11.85 1.48
C SER A 335 -12.85 -12.30 0.02
N ASN A 336 -13.85 -12.88 -0.66
CA ASN A 336 -13.73 -13.33 -2.06
C ASN A 336 -13.45 -12.17 -3.03
N ARG A 337 -13.78 -10.91 -2.64
CA ARG A 337 -13.43 -9.71 -3.42
C ARG A 337 -11.94 -9.42 -3.46
N TYR A 338 -11.18 -9.98 -2.54
CA TYR A 338 -9.78 -9.67 -2.27
C TYR A 338 -8.86 -10.87 -2.55
N THR A 339 -9.23 -11.73 -3.51
CA THR A 339 -8.39 -12.83 -3.96
C THR A 339 -7.44 -12.41 -5.07
N VAL A 340 -6.26 -13.04 -5.13
CA VAL A 340 -5.30 -12.83 -6.23
C VAL A 340 -5.94 -13.17 -7.58
N THR A 341 -6.71 -14.26 -7.65
CA THR A 341 -7.39 -14.68 -8.90
C THR A 341 -8.26 -13.55 -9.46
N ARG A 342 -9.15 -13.00 -8.63
CA ARG A 342 -10.04 -11.91 -9.05
C ARG A 342 -9.27 -10.67 -9.48
N MET A 343 -8.26 -10.27 -8.71
CA MET A 343 -7.41 -9.13 -9.05
C MET A 343 -6.76 -9.30 -10.44
N VAL A 344 -6.28 -10.51 -10.75
CA VAL A 344 -5.67 -10.82 -12.05
C VAL A 344 -6.73 -10.78 -13.18
N GLU A 345 -7.88 -11.42 -12.98
CA GLU A 345 -8.98 -11.43 -13.95
C GLU A 345 -9.40 -9.99 -14.30
N ASP A 346 -9.72 -9.19 -13.27
CA ASP A 346 -10.14 -7.79 -13.45
C ASP A 346 -9.04 -6.95 -14.14
N THR A 347 -7.75 -7.17 -13.81
CA THR A 347 -6.63 -6.44 -14.44
C THR A 347 -6.47 -6.79 -15.92
N LEU A 348 -6.56 -8.08 -16.27
CA LEU A 348 -6.40 -8.53 -17.65
C LEU A 348 -7.62 -8.20 -18.52
N GLU A 349 -8.80 -8.08 -17.93
CA GLU A 349 -10.04 -7.75 -18.63
C GLU A 349 -10.09 -6.27 -19.05
N ILE A 350 -9.67 -5.36 -18.19
CA ILE A 350 -9.70 -3.91 -18.44
C ILE A 350 -8.81 -3.50 -19.61
N GLY A 351 -7.66 -4.09 -19.80
CA GLY A 351 -6.77 -3.78 -20.94
C GLY A 351 -7.18 -4.47 -22.25
N GLY A 352 -8.33 -5.12 -22.29
CA GLY A 352 -8.81 -5.98 -23.38
C GLY A 352 -9.61 -5.29 -24.47
#